data_89247f9f4fc0476dc9b1c504d0ad9647
#
_entry.id   89247f9f4fc0476dc9b1c504d0ad9647
#
_cell.length_a   1.000
_cell.length_b   1.000
_cell.length_c   1.000
_cell.angle_alpha   90.00
_cell.angle_beta   90.00
_cell.angle_gamma   90.00
#
_symmetry.space_group_name_H-M   'P 1'
#
loop_
_entity.id
_entity.type
_entity.pdbx_description
1 polymer ?
#
loop_
_entity_poly.entity_id
_entity_poly.type
_entity_poly.pdbx_seq_one_letter_code
_entity_poly.pdbx_strand_id
1 'polypeptide(L)'
;MMIFHLPRGAERGNFLDVGMFMQNVMLGLTAHGLGSCPQFSVAEYANIVRESLGLAEDRCIVAGMSVGWPDPEAKVNTFVPERLLLDHYVSWLES
;
A
#
# COMPACT_ATOMS: atom_id res chain seq x y z
N MET A 1 -4.70 -5.27 10.49
CA MET A 1 -4.84 -4.54 9.21
C MET A 1 -4.70 -3.05 9.47
N MET A 2 -4.00 -2.34 8.61
CA MET A 2 -3.97 -0.87 8.58
C MET A 2 -4.91 -0.36 7.50
N ILE A 3 -5.52 0.80 7.70
CA ILE A 3 -6.33 1.48 6.69
C ILE A 3 -5.72 2.87 6.46
N PHE A 4 -5.40 3.15 5.21
CA PHE A 4 -4.87 4.44 4.77
C PHE A 4 -5.99 5.27 4.17
N HIS A 5 -6.15 6.48 4.67
CA HIS A 5 -7.19 7.36 4.18
C HIS A 5 -6.71 8.82 4.16
N LEU A 6 -7.36 9.60 3.32
CA LEU A 6 -7.12 11.03 3.13
C LEU A 6 -8.42 11.82 3.31
N PRO A 7 -8.37 13.14 3.53
CA PRO A 7 -9.53 14.00 3.35
C PRO A 7 -10.08 13.88 1.91
N ARG A 8 -11.38 13.99 1.72
CA ARG A 8 -12.03 13.90 0.40
C ARG A 8 -11.51 14.91 -0.62
N GLY A 9 -11.06 16.07 -0.18
CA GLY A 9 -10.46 17.11 -1.02
C GLY A 9 -8.98 16.92 -1.33
N ALA A 10 -8.41 15.74 -1.05
CA ALA A 10 -7.01 15.47 -1.32
C ALA A 10 -6.70 15.49 -2.83
N GLU A 11 -5.58 16.07 -3.17
CA GLU A 11 -5.08 16.19 -4.53
C GLU A 11 -4.13 15.03 -4.88
N ARG A 12 -3.73 14.94 -6.16
CA ARG A 12 -2.87 13.85 -6.66
C ARG A 12 -1.57 13.71 -5.87
N GLY A 13 -0.95 14.82 -5.47
CA GLY A 13 0.27 14.82 -4.66
C GLY A 13 0.10 14.11 -3.33
N ASN A 14 -1.05 14.28 -2.67
CA ASN A 14 -1.33 13.62 -1.41
C ASN A 14 -1.41 12.08 -1.56
N PHE A 15 -1.92 11.59 -2.69
CA PHE A 15 -1.93 10.14 -2.96
C PHE A 15 -0.52 9.59 -3.18
N LEU A 16 0.36 10.37 -3.84
CA LEU A 16 1.79 10.02 -3.96
C LEU A 16 2.47 9.97 -2.60
N ASP A 17 2.20 10.94 -1.73
CA ASP A 17 2.73 10.97 -0.37
C ASP A 17 2.31 9.73 0.43
N VAL A 18 1.03 9.33 0.32
CA VAL A 18 0.54 8.10 0.97
C VAL A 18 1.26 6.86 0.43
N GLY A 19 1.48 6.77 -0.88
CA GLY A 19 2.22 5.66 -1.49
C GLY A 19 3.65 5.56 -0.96
N MET A 20 4.36 6.69 -0.88
CA MET A 20 5.71 6.76 -0.30
C MET A 20 5.71 6.39 1.19
N PHE A 21 4.72 6.88 1.93
CA PHE A 21 4.56 6.53 3.35
C PHE A 21 4.29 5.03 3.52
N MET A 22 3.40 4.45 2.72
CA MET A 22 3.12 3.01 2.76
C MET A 22 4.40 2.18 2.49
N GLN A 23 5.22 2.59 1.52
CA GLN A 23 6.48 1.91 1.23
C GLN A 23 7.44 1.96 2.44
N ASN A 24 7.54 3.10 3.11
CA ASN A 24 8.36 3.23 4.32
C ASN A 24 7.85 2.34 5.45
N VAL A 25 6.52 2.25 5.61
CA VAL A 25 5.91 1.33 6.59
C VAL A 25 6.27 -0.13 6.26
N MET A 26 6.16 -0.54 5.00
CA MET A 26 6.51 -1.92 4.58
C MET A 26 7.98 -2.24 4.84
N LEU A 27 8.89 -1.31 4.56
CA LEU A 27 10.32 -1.49 4.85
C LEU A 27 10.57 -1.60 6.36
N GLY A 28 9.93 -0.75 7.16
CA GLY A 28 10.01 -0.81 8.61
C GLY A 28 9.50 -2.13 9.17
N LEU A 29 8.37 -2.63 8.68
CA LEU A 29 7.81 -3.91 9.07
C LEU A 29 8.77 -5.06 8.75
N THR A 30 9.36 -5.05 7.55
CA THR A 30 10.36 -6.05 7.14
C THR A 30 11.58 -6.05 8.07
N ALA A 31 12.05 -4.88 8.50
CA ALA A 31 13.16 -4.77 9.45
C ALA A 31 12.84 -5.41 10.83
N HIS A 32 11.55 -5.53 11.17
CA HIS A 32 11.07 -6.21 12.37
C HIS A 32 10.63 -7.66 12.13
N GLY A 33 10.91 -8.23 10.96
CA GLY A 33 10.54 -9.61 10.62
C GLY A 33 9.06 -9.81 10.30
N LEU A 34 8.32 -8.73 10.08
CA LEU A 34 6.91 -8.77 9.71
C LEU A 34 6.72 -8.71 8.20
N GLY A 35 5.72 -9.43 7.72
CA GLY A 35 5.22 -9.33 6.36
C GLY A 35 4.09 -8.32 6.25
N SER A 36 3.92 -7.75 5.08
CA SER A 36 2.81 -6.85 4.77
C SER A 36 2.31 -7.06 3.34
N CYS A 37 1.02 -6.82 3.15
CA CYS A 37 0.37 -6.92 1.84
C CYS A 37 -0.56 -5.72 1.65
N PRO A 38 -0.19 -4.74 0.83
CA PRO A 38 -1.07 -3.64 0.49
C PRO A 38 -2.20 -4.13 -0.43
N GLN A 39 -3.42 -3.66 -0.17
CA GLN A 39 -4.64 -4.09 -0.83
C GLN A 39 -5.47 -2.88 -1.25
N PHE A 40 -5.37 -2.52 -2.53
CA PHE A 40 -6.16 -1.43 -3.09
C PHE A 40 -7.66 -1.75 -3.13
N SER A 41 -8.03 -3.02 -3.33
CA SER A 41 -9.42 -3.47 -3.36
C SER A 41 -10.25 -3.07 -2.13
N VAL A 42 -9.62 -2.83 -1.00
CA VAL A 42 -10.30 -2.32 0.21
C VAL A 42 -10.98 -0.97 -0.05
N ALA A 43 -10.41 -0.14 -0.94
CA ALA A 43 -10.98 1.15 -1.30
C ALA A 43 -12.30 1.05 -2.08
N GLU A 44 -12.55 -0.07 -2.75
CA GLU A 44 -13.81 -0.34 -3.46
C GLU A 44 -14.99 -0.46 -2.49
N TYR A 45 -14.72 -0.83 -1.24
CA TYR A 45 -15.69 -0.98 -0.16
C TYR A 45 -15.65 0.17 0.85
N ALA A 46 -15.26 1.35 0.40
CA ALA A 46 -15.00 2.51 1.27
C ALA A 46 -16.16 2.86 2.23
N ASN A 47 -17.41 2.71 1.79
CA ASN A 47 -18.57 2.99 2.63
C ASN A 47 -18.63 2.04 3.83
N ILE A 48 -18.46 0.75 3.57
CA ILE A 48 -18.46 -0.30 4.61
C ILE A 48 -17.30 -0.08 5.58
N VAL A 49 -16.12 0.24 5.05
CA VAL A 49 -14.92 0.51 5.87
C VAL A 49 -15.15 1.71 6.78
N ARG A 50 -15.69 2.82 6.25
CA ARG A 50 -15.97 4.01 7.06
C ARG A 50 -16.97 3.72 8.17
N GLU A 51 -18.07 3.05 7.84
CA GLU A 51 -19.10 2.68 8.80
C GLU A 51 -18.55 1.78 9.90
N SER A 52 -17.83 0.72 9.53
CA SER A 52 -17.26 -0.26 10.47
C SER A 52 -16.23 0.34 11.41
N LEU A 53 -15.50 1.36 10.98
CA LEU A 53 -14.44 2.01 11.76
C LEU A 53 -14.87 3.34 12.39
N GLY A 54 -16.10 3.77 12.16
CA GLY A 54 -16.59 5.07 12.65
C GLY A 54 -15.84 6.27 12.05
N LEU A 55 -15.34 6.13 10.81
CA LEU A 55 -14.65 7.21 10.12
C LEU A 55 -15.67 8.20 9.54
N ALA A 56 -15.31 9.49 9.55
CA ALA A 56 -16.14 10.53 8.98
C ALA A 56 -16.36 10.31 7.46
N GLU A 57 -17.51 10.75 6.97
CA GLU A 57 -17.90 10.60 5.54
C GLU A 57 -16.96 11.33 4.58
N ASP A 58 -16.26 12.35 5.07
CA ASP A 58 -15.28 13.13 4.31
C ASP A 58 -13.93 12.42 4.15
N ARG A 59 -13.81 11.16 4.58
CA ARG A 59 -12.58 10.37 4.41
C ARG A 59 -12.63 9.53 3.14
N CYS A 60 -11.62 9.74 2.30
CA CYS A 60 -11.35 8.92 1.12
C CYS A 60 -10.46 7.74 1.54
N ILE A 61 -10.96 6.52 1.44
CA ILE A 61 -10.16 5.32 1.70
C ILE A 61 -9.24 5.11 0.50
N VAL A 62 -7.94 5.03 0.76
CA VAL A 62 -6.92 4.85 -0.28
C VAL A 62 -6.57 3.38 -0.46
N ALA A 63 -6.26 2.71 0.63
CA ALA A 63 -5.89 1.29 0.61
C ALA A 63 -6.01 0.67 2.01
N GLY A 64 -6.06 -0.65 2.05
CA GLY A 64 -5.75 -1.43 3.24
C GLY A 64 -4.35 -2.02 3.17
N MET A 65 -3.84 -2.49 4.29
CA MET A 65 -2.60 -3.25 4.36
C MET A 65 -2.73 -4.32 5.45
N SER A 66 -2.67 -5.58 5.06
CA SER A 66 -2.56 -6.68 5.99
C SER A 66 -1.14 -6.74 6.53
N VAL A 67 -1.00 -6.99 7.83
CA VAL A 67 0.30 -7.11 8.51
C VAL A 67 0.27 -8.33 9.40
N GLY A 68 1.34 -9.10 9.40
CA GLY A 68 1.47 -10.30 10.24
C GLY A 68 2.82 -10.98 10.09
N TRP A 69 3.01 -12.05 10.81
CA TRP A 69 4.17 -12.91 10.63
C TRP A 69 4.01 -13.69 9.32
N PRO A 70 5.01 -13.66 8.42
CA PRO A 70 4.94 -14.42 7.17
C PRO A 70 4.98 -15.93 7.47
N ASP A 71 4.13 -16.67 6.78
CA ASP A 71 4.17 -18.13 6.78
C ASP A 71 5.17 -18.60 5.70
N PRO A 72 6.33 -19.17 6.09
CA PRO A 72 7.33 -19.60 5.13
C PRO A 72 6.87 -20.79 4.26
N GLU A 73 5.87 -21.55 4.74
CA GLU A 73 5.34 -22.73 4.02
C GLU A 73 4.20 -22.37 3.04
N ALA A 74 3.71 -21.13 3.08
CA ALA A 74 2.67 -20.68 2.19
C ALA A 74 3.17 -20.61 0.73
N LYS A 75 2.56 -21.36 -0.16
CA LYS A 75 2.95 -21.42 -1.59
C LYS A 75 2.99 -20.04 -2.26
N VAL A 76 2.09 -19.13 -1.89
CA VAL A 76 2.06 -17.76 -2.42
C VAL A 76 3.35 -17.00 -2.13
N ASN A 77 4.05 -17.31 -1.04
CA ASN A 77 5.30 -16.67 -0.66
C ASN A 77 6.53 -17.20 -1.41
N THR A 78 6.38 -18.29 -2.16
CA THR A 78 7.47 -18.86 -2.98
C THR A 78 7.56 -18.24 -4.38
N PHE A 79 6.54 -17.48 -4.79
CA PHE A 79 6.54 -16.79 -6.08
C PHE A 79 7.24 -15.44 -5.97
N VAL A 80 8.35 -15.31 -6.68
CA VAL A 80 9.09 -14.04 -6.80
C VAL A 80 8.94 -13.54 -8.24
N PRO A 81 8.16 -12.48 -8.49
CA PRO A 81 8.00 -11.95 -9.84
C PRO A 81 9.31 -11.34 -10.34
N GLU A 82 9.55 -11.48 -11.63
CA GLU A 82 10.68 -10.83 -12.29
C GLU A 82 10.59 -9.30 -12.16
N ARG A 83 11.75 -8.67 -12.11
CA ARG A 83 11.88 -7.21 -12.15
C ARG A 83 12.38 -6.79 -13.52
N LEU A 84 11.74 -5.80 -14.10
CA LEU A 84 12.25 -5.17 -15.33
C LEU A 84 13.61 -4.51 -15.06
N LEU A 85 14.49 -4.57 -16.04
CA LEU A 85 15.72 -3.79 -16.03
C LEU A 85 15.39 -2.30 -16.11
N LEU A 86 16.23 -1.47 -15.51
CA LEU A 86 16.03 -0.02 -15.47
C LEU A 86 15.81 0.59 -16.86
N ASP A 87 16.55 0.14 -17.85
CA ASP A 87 16.50 0.62 -19.23
C ASP A 87 15.13 0.41 -19.93
N HIS A 88 14.25 -0.42 -19.35
CA HIS A 88 12.90 -0.62 -19.87
C HIS A 88 11.92 0.51 -19.48
N TYR A 89 12.23 1.28 -18.45
CA TYR A 89 11.30 2.30 -17.93
C TYR A 89 11.98 3.60 -17.47
N VAL A 90 13.30 3.67 -17.56
CA VAL A 90 14.08 4.88 -17.26
C VAL A 90 14.79 5.34 -18.52
N SER A 91 14.62 6.61 -18.86
CA SER A 91 15.37 7.26 -19.93
C SER A 91 16.36 8.25 -19.31
N TRP A 92 17.63 8.09 -19.62
CA TRP A 92 18.68 9.00 -19.18
C TRP A 92 18.84 10.09 -20.22
N LEU A 93 18.69 11.34 -19.79
CA LEU A 93 18.95 12.49 -20.65
C LEU A 93 20.37 12.98 -20.38
N GLU A 94 21.22 12.87 -21.39
CA GLU A 94 22.56 13.43 -21.36
C GLU A 94 22.50 14.88 -21.86
N SER A 95 23.17 15.78 -21.14
CA SER A 95 23.26 17.20 -21.51
C SER A 95 24.44 17.46 -22.47
#